data_750cac4abeaa5ac83b6f1da9a1b03c20
#
_entry.id   750cac4abeaa5ac83b6f1da9a1b03c20
#
_cell.length_a   1.000
_cell.length_b   1.000
_cell.length_c   1.000
_cell.angle_alpha   90.00
_cell.angle_beta   90.00
_cell.angle_gamma   90.00
#
_symmetry.space_group_name_H-M   'P 1'
#
loop_
_entity.id
_entity.type
_entity.pdbx_description
1 polymer ?
#
loop_
_entity_poly.entity_id
_entity_poly.type
_entity_poly.pdbx_seq_one_letter_code
_entity_poly.pdbx_strand_id
1 'polypeptide(L)'
;LITSKYQVRVETVVADITTKTGQEAVLEKAENNLDILVTNAGGPPPGLWSDWSRSDFILALDANMLTPIALMKEVLPGMIDKGWGRIVNITSQSVKAPIPALGLSNSARAGLTAYVAGTSRQVAEFGVTINNLQPGVHDTDRIKALDLHTAKQAGITSMEAKQNRRDAIPV
;
A
#
# COMPACT_ATOMS: atom_id res chain seq x y z
N LEU A 1 11.13 -14.80 -15.14
CA LEU A 1 9.94 -15.64 -14.90
C LEU A 1 8.68 -15.09 -15.59
N ILE A 2 8.31 -13.81 -15.41
CA ILE A 2 7.11 -13.24 -16.06
C ILE A 2 7.34 -13.08 -17.56
N THR A 3 8.44 -12.49 -17.98
CA THR A 3 8.82 -12.27 -19.39
C THR A 3 8.79 -13.57 -20.18
N SER A 4 9.41 -14.62 -19.66
CA SER A 4 9.48 -15.91 -20.35
C SER A 4 8.14 -16.65 -20.39
N LYS A 5 7.31 -16.51 -19.33
CA LYS A 5 6.03 -17.21 -19.25
C LYS A 5 4.92 -16.55 -20.09
N TYR A 6 4.92 -15.22 -20.19
CA TYR A 6 3.84 -14.45 -20.79
C TYR A 6 4.26 -13.67 -22.04
N GLN A 7 5.53 -13.75 -22.45
CA GLN A 7 6.07 -13.05 -23.63
C GLN A 7 5.81 -11.52 -23.59
N VAL A 8 5.90 -10.93 -22.40
CA VAL A 8 5.70 -9.49 -22.19
C VAL A 8 7.00 -8.81 -21.85
N ARG A 9 7.13 -7.53 -22.20
CA ARG A 9 8.23 -6.68 -21.76
C ARG A 9 8.09 -6.43 -20.24
N VAL A 10 9.17 -6.60 -19.50
CA VAL A 10 9.25 -6.28 -18.07
C VAL A 10 10.47 -5.40 -17.87
N GLU A 11 10.25 -4.24 -17.29
CA GLU A 11 11.30 -3.30 -16.88
C GLU A 11 11.34 -3.23 -15.35
N THR A 12 12.53 -3.05 -14.81
CA THR A 12 12.73 -2.92 -13.36
C THR A 12 13.53 -1.65 -13.07
N VAL A 13 13.16 -0.97 -11.99
CA VAL A 13 13.86 0.21 -11.48
C VAL A 13 14.23 -0.04 -10.02
N VAL A 14 15.52 0.10 -9.70
CA VAL A 14 16.01 0.03 -8.31
C VAL A 14 16.04 1.46 -7.78
N ALA A 15 15.01 1.86 -7.06
CA ALA A 15 14.86 3.22 -6.54
C ALA A 15 14.00 3.24 -5.28
N ASP A 16 14.21 4.25 -4.44
CA ASP A 16 13.30 4.55 -3.34
C ASP A 16 12.17 5.46 -3.85
N ILE A 17 10.98 4.89 -3.98
CA ILE A 17 9.79 5.59 -4.49
C ILE A 17 9.22 6.65 -3.53
N THR A 18 9.70 6.74 -2.30
CA THR A 18 9.33 7.83 -1.39
C THR A 18 10.05 9.13 -1.76
N THR A 19 11.11 9.05 -2.55
CA THR A 19 11.85 10.20 -3.05
C THR A 19 11.33 10.66 -4.41
N LYS A 20 11.41 11.96 -4.65
CA LYS A 20 11.05 12.54 -5.97
C LYS A 20 11.87 11.91 -7.10
N THR A 21 13.18 11.77 -6.91
CA THR A 21 14.07 11.14 -7.91
C THR A 21 13.69 9.69 -8.21
N GLY A 22 13.29 8.93 -7.17
CA GLY A 22 12.82 7.55 -7.36
C GLY A 22 11.51 7.47 -8.12
N GLN A 23 10.58 8.38 -7.85
CA GLN A 23 9.31 8.49 -8.59
C GLN A 23 9.55 8.84 -10.06
N GLU A 24 10.38 9.87 -10.33
CA GLU A 24 10.76 10.27 -11.68
C GLU A 24 11.40 9.12 -12.45
N ALA A 25 12.34 8.38 -11.85
CA ALA A 25 13.00 7.25 -12.50
C ALA A 25 12.03 6.12 -12.91
N VAL A 26 11.01 5.84 -12.08
CA VAL A 26 9.98 4.84 -12.40
C VAL A 26 9.06 5.33 -13.52
N LEU A 27 8.62 6.59 -13.47
CA LEU A 27 7.72 7.17 -14.45
C LEU A 27 8.40 7.34 -15.80
N GLU A 28 9.66 7.78 -15.83
CA GLU A 28 10.47 7.87 -17.07
C GLU A 28 10.62 6.50 -17.73
N LYS A 29 10.88 5.44 -16.94
CA LYS A 29 10.97 4.06 -17.43
C LYS A 29 9.67 3.55 -18.02
N ALA A 30 8.54 4.05 -17.53
CA ALA A 30 7.20 3.79 -18.06
C ALA A 30 6.81 4.74 -19.22
N GLU A 31 7.77 5.54 -19.74
CA GLU A 31 7.58 6.49 -20.84
C GLU A 31 6.47 7.52 -20.58
N ASN A 32 6.18 7.80 -19.30
CA ASN A 32 5.10 8.67 -18.83
C ASN A 32 3.72 8.36 -19.46
N ASN A 33 3.52 7.12 -19.91
CA ASN A 33 2.34 6.69 -20.64
C ASN A 33 1.71 5.45 -19.99
N LEU A 34 1.22 5.62 -18.77
CA LEU A 34 0.64 4.53 -17.98
C LEU A 34 -0.87 4.42 -18.20
N ASP A 35 -1.33 3.20 -18.42
CA ASP A 35 -2.74 2.84 -18.47
C ASP A 35 -3.23 2.32 -17.12
N ILE A 36 -2.37 1.58 -16.40
CA ILE A 36 -2.69 0.98 -15.11
C ILE A 36 -1.59 1.31 -14.11
N LEU A 37 -1.97 1.88 -12.97
CA LEU A 37 -1.08 2.10 -11.82
C LEU A 37 -1.51 1.24 -10.65
N VAL A 38 -0.60 0.40 -10.15
CA VAL A 38 -0.79 -0.32 -8.87
C VAL A 38 0.22 0.19 -7.87
N THR A 39 -0.24 0.83 -6.80
CA THR A 39 0.64 1.26 -5.71
C THR A 39 0.67 0.21 -4.61
N ASN A 40 1.87 -0.21 -4.22
CA ASN A 40 2.09 -1.13 -3.11
C ASN A 40 3.44 -0.84 -2.46
N ALA A 41 3.43 -0.56 -1.17
CA ALA A 41 4.63 -0.29 -0.38
C ALA A 41 4.63 -1.09 0.92
N GLY A 42 5.82 -1.28 1.50
CA GLY A 42 5.97 -1.86 2.83
C GLY A 42 5.22 -1.04 3.88
N GLY A 43 4.61 -1.71 4.85
CA GLY A 43 3.98 -1.00 5.96
C GLY A 43 5.00 -0.65 7.06
N PRO A 44 4.72 0.36 7.90
CA PRO A 44 5.54 0.72 9.03
C PRO A 44 5.60 -0.39 10.09
N PRO A 45 6.57 -0.35 11.02
CA PRO A 45 6.68 -1.35 12.08
C PRO A 45 5.44 -1.33 13.01
N PRO A 46 5.10 -2.48 13.61
CA PRO A 46 4.09 -2.53 14.66
C PRO A 46 4.62 -1.91 15.96
N GLY A 47 3.73 -1.49 16.84
CA GLY A 47 4.08 -0.97 18.16
C GLY A 47 2.83 -0.62 18.96
N LEU A 48 3.03 -0.10 20.17
CA LEU A 48 1.99 0.44 21.03
C LEU A 48 1.79 1.93 20.75
N TRP A 49 0.69 2.49 21.19
CA TRP A 49 0.40 3.92 21.04
C TRP A 49 1.48 4.85 21.62
N SER A 50 2.21 4.39 22.62
CA SER A 50 3.30 5.12 23.31
C SER A 50 4.66 5.03 22.60
N ASP A 51 4.81 4.10 21.64
CA ASP A 51 6.12 3.81 21.04
C ASP A 51 6.46 4.74 19.88
N TRP A 52 5.47 5.40 19.29
CA TRP A 52 5.64 6.17 18.06
C TRP A 52 5.82 7.67 18.33
N SER A 53 6.91 8.20 17.82
CA SER A 53 7.20 9.61 17.76
C SER A 53 6.49 10.29 16.58
N ARG A 54 6.51 11.63 16.57
CA ARG A 54 6.05 12.42 15.42
C ARG A 54 6.79 12.04 14.11
N SER A 55 8.08 11.75 14.19
CA SER A 55 8.89 11.34 13.04
C SER A 55 8.43 10.01 12.46
N ASP A 56 8.04 9.05 13.30
CA ASP A 56 7.52 7.75 12.83
C ASP A 56 6.20 7.93 12.06
N PHE A 57 5.32 8.83 12.54
CA PHE A 57 4.10 9.19 11.81
C PHE A 57 4.41 9.85 10.46
N ILE A 58 5.37 10.78 10.40
CA ILE A 58 5.76 11.43 9.13
C ILE A 58 6.26 10.39 8.13
N LEU A 59 7.15 9.49 8.53
CA LEU A 59 7.67 8.43 7.66
C LEU A 59 6.56 7.49 7.18
N ALA A 60 5.64 7.12 8.05
CA ALA A 60 4.51 6.27 7.70
C ALA A 60 3.54 6.95 6.72
N LEU A 61 3.24 8.23 6.94
CA LEU A 61 2.41 9.04 6.05
C LEU A 61 3.09 9.21 4.70
N ASP A 62 4.38 9.52 4.68
CA ASP A 62 5.14 9.69 3.44
C ASP A 62 5.09 8.43 2.59
N ALA A 63 5.48 7.28 3.13
CA ALA A 63 5.54 6.02 2.40
C ALA A 63 4.16 5.46 2.00
N ASN A 64 3.13 5.58 2.85
CA ASN A 64 1.85 4.85 2.67
C ASN A 64 0.65 5.75 2.33
N MET A 65 0.85 7.06 2.23
CA MET A 65 -0.18 8.03 1.85
C MET A 65 0.33 9.01 0.79
N LEU A 66 1.39 9.77 1.09
CA LEU A 66 1.85 10.85 0.21
C LEU A 66 2.50 10.31 -1.07
N THR A 67 3.30 9.25 -0.99
CA THR A 67 3.90 8.61 -2.17
C THR A 67 2.86 8.08 -3.16
N PRO A 68 1.85 7.29 -2.76
CA PRO A 68 0.75 6.92 -3.66
C PRO A 68 0.03 8.13 -4.25
N ILE A 69 -0.22 9.18 -3.46
CA ILE A 69 -0.86 10.41 -3.93
C ILE A 69 0.01 11.11 -4.97
N ALA A 70 1.32 11.21 -4.75
CA ALA A 70 2.24 11.81 -5.70
C ALA A 70 2.24 11.05 -7.04
N LEU A 71 2.36 9.71 -7.00
CA LEU A 71 2.31 8.89 -8.21
C LEU A 71 0.98 9.03 -8.96
N MET A 72 -0.16 9.05 -8.24
CA MET A 72 -1.47 9.29 -8.86
C MET A 72 -1.53 10.65 -9.56
N LYS A 73 -1.00 11.70 -8.92
CA LYS A 73 -0.98 13.06 -9.51
C LYS A 73 -0.19 13.13 -10.81
N GLU A 74 0.90 12.39 -10.91
CA GLU A 74 1.74 12.36 -12.11
C GLU A 74 1.06 11.61 -13.28
N VAL A 75 0.31 10.52 -13.01
CA VAL A 75 -0.27 9.70 -14.08
C VAL A 75 -1.67 10.13 -14.50
N LEU A 76 -2.43 10.78 -13.62
CA LEU A 76 -3.82 11.16 -13.87
C LEU A 76 -4.00 12.06 -15.10
N PRO A 77 -3.17 13.09 -15.37
CA PRO A 77 -3.33 13.91 -16.56
C PRO A 77 -3.32 13.07 -17.85
N GLY A 78 -2.34 12.19 -18.02
CA GLY A 78 -2.25 11.34 -19.22
C GLY A 78 -3.39 10.33 -19.33
N MET A 79 -3.92 9.81 -18.21
CA MET A 79 -5.08 8.93 -18.20
C MET A 79 -6.37 9.69 -18.60
N ILE A 80 -6.54 10.91 -18.11
CA ILE A 80 -7.66 11.80 -18.44
C ILE A 80 -7.64 12.15 -19.94
N ASP A 81 -6.49 12.54 -20.47
CA ASP A 81 -6.35 12.88 -21.90
C ASP A 81 -6.68 11.70 -22.82
N LYS A 82 -6.37 10.48 -22.38
CA LYS A 82 -6.75 9.25 -23.11
C LYS A 82 -8.22 8.87 -22.97
N GLY A 83 -8.95 9.43 -21.99
CA GLY A 83 -10.28 8.99 -21.61
C GLY A 83 -10.31 7.59 -20.98
N TRP A 84 -9.18 7.09 -20.47
CA TRP A 84 -9.07 5.77 -19.85
C TRP A 84 -7.88 5.68 -18.89
N GLY A 85 -8.12 5.08 -17.72
CA GLY A 85 -7.09 4.77 -16.74
C GLY A 85 -7.62 3.93 -15.59
N ARG A 86 -6.75 3.12 -14.98
CA ARG A 86 -7.09 2.27 -13.84
C ARG A 86 -6.03 2.39 -12.76
N ILE A 87 -6.43 2.83 -11.59
CA ILE A 87 -5.53 2.96 -10.43
C ILE A 87 -6.04 2.06 -9.32
N VAL A 88 -5.14 1.26 -8.75
CA VAL A 88 -5.40 0.38 -7.61
C VAL A 88 -4.36 0.64 -6.54
N ASN A 89 -4.79 1.11 -5.37
CA ASN A 89 -3.93 1.25 -4.21
C ASN A 89 -4.09 0.04 -3.29
N ILE A 90 -3.00 -0.66 -3.00
CA ILE A 90 -3.00 -1.75 -2.03
C ILE A 90 -2.90 -1.15 -0.64
N THR A 91 -4.03 -1.10 0.05
CA THR A 91 -4.14 -0.55 1.42
C THR A 91 -4.15 -1.67 2.48
N SER A 92 -5.18 -1.77 3.30
CA SER A 92 -5.29 -2.80 4.34
C SER A 92 -6.73 -2.92 4.83
N GLN A 93 -7.14 -4.11 5.25
CA GLN A 93 -8.38 -4.32 6.03
C GLN A 93 -8.44 -3.43 7.28
N SER A 94 -7.28 -3.05 7.84
CA SER A 94 -7.21 -2.21 9.04
C SER A 94 -7.80 -0.81 8.86
N VAL A 95 -8.09 -0.39 7.64
CA VAL A 95 -8.88 0.83 7.35
C VAL A 95 -10.32 0.68 7.84
N LYS A 96 -10.89 -0.52 7.77
CA LYS A 96 -12.26 -0.83 8.22
C LYS A 96 -12.30 -1.34 9.67
N ALA A 97 -11.32 -2.15 10.06
CA ALA A 97 -11.18 -2.72 11.39
C ALA A 97 -9.75 -2.43 11.91
N PRO A 98 -9.53 -1.28 12.57
CA PRO A 98 -8.20 -0.88 13.03
C PRO A 98 -7.55 -1.92 13.93
N ILE A 99 -6.30 -2.26 13.63
CA ILE A 99 -5.51 -3.22 14.40
C ILE A 99 -4.68 -2.42 15.42
N PRO A 100 -4.81 -2.68 16.73
CA PRO A 100 -4.17 -1.86 17.78
C PRO A 100 -2.65 -1.69 17.60
N ALA A 101 -1.94 -2.76 17.25
CA ALA A 101 -0.50 -2.72 17.03
C ALA A 101 -0.06 -2.05 15.72
N LEU A 102 -0.97 -1.57 14.89
CA LEU A 102 -0.66 -1.00 13.57
C LEU A 102 -1.08 0.48 13.43
N GLY A 103 -1.03 1.26 14.52
CA GLY A 103 -1.51 2.64 14.55
C GLY A 103 -0.94 3.54 13.45
N LEU A 104 0.35 3.45 13.14
CA LEU A 104 1.00 4.17 12.03
C LEU A 104 0.37 3.79 10.68
N SER A 105 0.21 2.49 10.43
CA SER A 105 -0.38 1.98 9.18
C SER A 105 -1.86 2.32 9.08
N ASN A 106 -2.61 2.19 10.18
CA ASN A 106 -4.04 2.53 10.23
C ASN A 106 -4.25 4.00 9.81
N SER A 107 -3.46 4.92 10.39
CA SER A 107 -3.55 6.36 10.11
C SER A 107 -3.24 6.70 8.66
N ALA A 108 -2.10 6.22 8.14
CA ALA A 108 -1.68 6.54 6.78
C ALA A 108 -2.63 5.98 5.71
N ARG A 109 -3.05 4.71 5.87
CA ARG A 109 -3.92 4.05 4.88
C ARG A 109 -5.37 4.52 4.94
N ALA A 110 -5.85 4.92 6.11
CA ALA A 110 -7.16 5.58 6.23
C ALA A 110 -7.15 6.96 5.53
N GLY A 111 -6.08 7.75 5.71
CA GLY A 111 -5.90 9.02 5.02
C GLY A 111 -5.88 8.86 3.50
N LEU A 112 -5.11 7.90 2.98
CA LEU A 112 -5.11 7.58 1.55
C LEU A 112 -6.51 7.17 1.06
N THR A 113 -7.22 6.35 1.83
CA THR A 113 -8.57 5.89 1.46
C THR A 113 -9.55 7.06 1.36
N ALA A 114 -9.49 8.01 2.28
CA ALA A 114 -10.33 9.21 2.25
C ALA A 114 -10.00 10.11 1.05
N TYR A 115 -8.69 10.32 0.76
CA TYR A 115 -8.25 11.06 -0.42
C TYR A 115 -8.78 10.43 -1.73
N VAL A 116 -8.62 9.13 -1.87
CA VAL A 116 -9.10 8.39 -3.05
C VAL A 116 -10.61 8.50 -3.22
N ALA A 117 -11.38 8.44 -2.15
CA ALA A 117 -12.83 8.57 -2.21
C ALA A 117 -13.31 9.94 -2.79
N GLY A 118 -12.55 11.01 -2.53
CA GLY A 118 -12.79 12.31 -3.15
C GLY A 118 -12.32 12.37 -4.61
N THR A 119 -11.07 12.00 -4.84
CA THR A 119 -10.42 12.12 -6.15
C THR A 119 -11.06 11.22 -7.21
N SER A 120 -11.48 10.00 -6.85
CA SER A 120 -12.14 9.08 -7.80
C SER A 120 -13.38 9.66 -8.43
N ARG A 121 -14.16 10.48 -7.68
CA ARG A 121 -15.36 11.16 -8.20
C ARG A 121 -15.02 12.29 -9.18
N GLN A 122 -13.87 12.95 -8.98
CA GLN A 122 -13.44 14.07 -9.84
C GLN A 122 -12.95 13.57 -11.21
N VAL A 123 -12.48 12.33 -11.30
CA VAL A 123 -11.90 11.79 -12.54
C VAL A 123 -12.79 10.77 -13.24
N ALA A 124 -13.89 10.36 -12.62
CA ALA A 124 -14.80 9.34 -13.16
C ALA A 124 -15.39 9.71 -14.51
N GLU A 125 -15.75 10.98 -14.72
CA GLU A 125 -16.30 11.47 -15.99
C GLU A 125 -15.33 11.36 -17.16
N PHE A 126 -14.02 11.29 -16.88
CA PHE A 126 -12.96 11.10 -17.88
C PHE A 126 -12.61 9.62 -18.13
N GLY A 127 -13.43 8.68 -17.68
CA GLY A 127 -13.19 7.25 -17.90
C GLY A 127 -12.09 6.64 -17.02
N VAL A 128 -11.62 7.37 -15.99
CA VAL A 128 -10.58 6.92 -15.06
C VAL A 128 -11.22 6.40 -13.77
N THR A 129 -10.75 5.25 -13.29
CA THR A 129 -11.19 4.71 -11.99
C THR A 129 -10.03 4.60 -11.01
N ILE A 130 -10.28 4.95 -9.74
CA ILE A 130 -9.32 4.79 -8.65
C ILE A 130 -9.98 3.94 -7.56
N ASN A 131 -9.35 2.80 -7.21
CA ASN A 131 -9.86 1.87 -6.22
C ASN A 131 -8.81 1.57 -5.16
N ASN A 132 -9.27 1.25 -3.95
CA ASN A 132 -8.43 0.74 -2.88
C ASN A 132 -8.74 -0.75 -2.68
N LEU A 133 -7.73 -1.60 -2.86
CA LEU A 133 -7.80 -2.99 -2.43
C LEU A 133 -7.39 -3.05 -0.96
N GLN A 134 -8.21 -3.68 -0.12
CA GLN A 134 -8.01 -3.80 1.33
C GLN A 134 -7.72 -5.27 1.70
N PRO A 135 -6.51 -5.77 1.46
CA PRO A 135 -6.18 -7.16 1.73
C PRO A 135 -6.32 -7.47 3.22
N GLY A 136 -6.82 -8.66 3.51
CA GLY A 136 -6.71 -9.28 4.81
C GLY A 136 -5.31 -9.83 5.06
N VAL A 137 -5.23 -10.88 5.85
CA VAL A 137 -3.96 -11.50 6.23
C VAL A 137 -3.50 -12.45 5.12
N HIS A 138 -2.28 -12.24 4.64
CA HIS A 138 -1.60 -13.12 3.68
C HIS A 138 -0.35 -13.70 4.32
N ASP A 139 -0.01 -14.96 4.01
CA ASP A 139 1.19 -15.63 4.55
C ASP A 139 2.47 -15.06 3.91
N THR A 140 2.98 -13.99 4.51
CA THR A 140 4.17 -13.26 4.10
C THR A 140 5.17 -13.20 5.25
N ASP A 141 6.43 -12.85 4.96
CA ASP A 141 7.46 -12.70 5.99
C ASP A 141 7.10 -11.61 7.01
N ARG A 142 6.37 -10.57 6.59
CA ARG A 142 5.83 -9.55 7.50
C ARG A 142 4.86 -10.17 8.53
N ILE A 143 3.97 -11.06 8.11
CA ILE A 143 3.03 -11.73 9.02
C ILE A 143 3.76 -12.67 9.96
N LYS A 144 4.80 -13.38 9.50
CA LYS A 144 5.65 -14.19 10.37
C LYS A 144 6.32 -13.34 11.46
N ALA A 145 6.81 -12.14 11.10
CA ALA A 145 7.38 -11.20 12.06
C ALA A 145 6.34 -10.70 13.09
N LEU A 146 5.10 -10.44 12.67
CA LEU A 146 3.99 -10.10 13.56
C LEU A 146 3.63 -11.25 14.50
N ASP A 147 3.57 -12.50 13.99
CA ASP A 147 3.32 -13.69 14.81
C ASP A 147 4.40 -13.86 15.88
N LEU A 148 5.68 -13.65 15.54
CA LEU A 148 6.79 -13.67 16.50
C LEU A 148 6.67 -12.58 17.57
N HIS A 149 6.31 -11.35 17.17
CA HIS A 149 6.10 -10.23 18.10
C HIS A 149 4.94 -10.54 19.06
N THR A 150 3.79 -10.99 18.55
CA THR A 150 2.63 -11.37 19.36
C THR A 150 2.96 -12.51 20.32
N ALA A 151 3.68 -13.52 19.84
CA ALA A 151 4.12 -14.66 20.65
C ALA A 151 4.97 -14.21 21.84
N LYS A 152 5.94 -13.31 21.60
CA LYS A 152 6.81 -12.76 22.63
C LYS A 152 6.03 -11.96 23.68
N GLN A 153 5.06 -11.14 23.26
CA GLN A 153 4.23 -10.35 24.19
C GLN A 153 3.28 -11.21 25.02
N ALA A 154 2.70 -12.26 24.42
CA ALA A 154 1.72 -13.12 25.07
C ALA A 154 2.35 -14.31 25.83
N GLY A 155 3.66 -14.52 25.73
CA GLY A 155 4.33 -15.68 26.36
C GLY A 155 3.95 -17.02 25.75
N ILE A 156 3.57 -17.05 24.48
CA ILE A 156 3.17 -18.25 23.72
C ILE A 156 4.18 -18.54 22.59
N THR A 157 4.05 -19.67 21.93
CA THR A 157 4.87 -19.99 20.75
C THR A 157 4.40 -19.22 19.52
N SER A 158 5.27 -19.03 18.54
CA SER A 158 4.91 -18.41 17.26
C SER A 158 3.88 -19.24 16.47
N MET A 159 3.86 -20.54 16.68
CA MET A 159 2.88 -21.44 16.08
C MET A 159 1.48 -21.23 16.68
N GLU A 160 1.37 -21.08 18.01
CA GLU A 160 0.13 -20.74 18.69
C GLU A 160 -0.37 -19.34 18.27
N ALA A 161 0.51 -18.35 18.21
CA ALA A 161 0.16 -17.01 17.72
C ALA A 161 -0.40 -17.06 16.28
N LYS A 162 0.26 -17.82 15.39
CA LYS A 162 -0.21 -18.07 14.02
C LYS A 162 -1.56 -18.76 14.01
N GLN A 163 -1.78 -19.79 14.85
CA GLN A 163 -3.05 -20.52 14.90
C GLN A 163 -4.18 -19.62 15.41
N ASN A 164 -3.98 -18.91 16.52
CA ASN A 164 -4.94 -17.96 17.08
C ASN A 164 -5.37 -16.90 16.05
N ARG A 165 -4.41 -16.39 15.27
CA ARG A 165 -4.70 -15.45 14.19
C ARG A 165 -5.54 -16.08 13.08
N ARG A 166 -5.29 -17.33 12.72
CA ARG A 166 -6.08 -18.05 11.70
C ARG A 166 -7.51 -18.29 12.18
N ASP A 167 -7.67 -18.68 13.43
CA ASP A 167 -8.97 -18.97 14.03
C ASP A 167 -9.83 -17.69 14.19
N ALA A 168 -9.18 -16.51 14.23
CA ALA A 168 -9.86 -15.22 14.27
C ALA A 168 -10.36 -14.73 12.89
N ILE A 169 -10.02 -15.42 11.80
CA ILE A 169 -10.52 -15.07 10.45
C ILE A 169 -11.94 -15.66 10.31
N PRO A 170 -12.97 -14.83 10.15
CA PRO A 170 -14.32 -15.33 9.90
C PRO A 170 -14.38 -16.03 8.55
N VAL A 171 -14.76 -17.26 8.54
CA VAL A 171 -14.96 -18.11 7.35
C VAL A 171 -16.43 -18.51 7.24
#